data_e113b5c417f6a62f5b2cbdfab3b26a14
#
_entry.id   e113b5c417f6a62f5b2cbdfab3b26a14
#
_cell.length_a   1.000
_cell.length_b   1.000
_cell.length_c   1.000
_cell.angle_alpha   90.00
_cell.angle_beta   90.00
_cell.angle_gamma   90.00
#
_symmetry.space_group_name_H-M   'P 1'
#
loop_
_entity.id
_entity.type
_entity.pdbx_description
1 polymer ?
#
loop_
_entity_poly.entity_id
_entity_poly.type
_entity_poly.pdbx_seq_one_letter_code
_entity_poly.pdbx_strand_id
1 'polypeptide(L)'
;PEDTPPLVLDHQELTGFQWIEALTPERVVQLSASLLSKGRQGTCQINGQPVLENDLCILVQSRATAAKIKHIGERYGLPFHYQNKARVFTHRISRDMVSILEAIANPDDLGKVTSAVATPLMGFELNHPGLLIEHPAFVGYQSELFNARDRWLSDGPAASIARLFERCQTATRFPNTLDGLEDWNLLMQCLEIFGEDGKGLSPIEAAHWWAKQASNTQDADDRTSQRSPTESQVIRINTIHGAKGLE
;
A
#
# COMPACT_ATOMS: atom_id res chain seq x y z
N PRO A 1 8.92 -37.04 -18.82
CA PRO A 1 8.19 -35.80 -19.00
C PRO A 1 6.78 -36.18 -19.30
N GLU A 2 5.98 -36.26 -18.25
CA GLU A 2 4.62 -36.72 -18.29
C GLU A 2 3.72 -35.54 -18.61
N ASP A 3 2.84 -35.78 -19.56
CA ASP A 3 1.77 -34.91 -20.01
C ASP A 3 0.99 -34.33 -18.84
N THR A 4 1.29 -33.09 -18.48
CA THR A 4 0.38 -32.30 -17.67
C THR A 4 -0.81 -31.97 -18.56
N PRO A 5 -2.03 -32.39 -18.23
CA PRO A 5 -3.18 -32.08 -19.06
C PRO A 5 -3.31 -30.56 -19.15
N PRO A 6 -3.54 -30.01 -20.35
CA PRO A 6 -3.73 -28.58 -20.50
C PRO A 6 -4.89 -28.12 -19.65
N LEU A 7 -4.75 -26.92 -19.09
CA LEU A 7 -5.80 -26.23 -18.37
C LEU A 7 -7.06 -26.25 -19.23
N VAL A 8 -8.06 -27.04 -18.85
CA VAL A 8 -9.34 -27.06 -19.55
C VAL A 8 -10.06 -25.78 -19.16
N LEU A 9 -9.92 -24.76 -20.01
CA LEU A 9 -10.82 -23.62 -19.99
C LEU A 9 -12.21 -24.19 -20.32
N ASP A 10 -13.17 -24.01 -19.44
CA ASP A 10 -14.57 -24.32 -19.68
C ASP A 10 -15.06 -23.35 -20.77
N HIS A 11 -14.91 -23.79 -22.02
CA HIS A 11 -15.36 -23.07 -23.19
C HIS A 11 -16.87 -23.22 -23.32
N GLN A 12 -17.61 -22.37 -22.65
CA GLN A 12 -18.89 -22.00 -23.22
C GLN A 12 -18.59 -21.20 -24.49
N GLU A 13 -19.05 -21.65 -25.65
CA GLU A 13 -18.98 -20.91 -26.90
C GLU A 13 -19.83 -19.63 -26.77
N LEU A 14 -19.19 -18.56 -26.27
CA LEU A 14 -19.81 -17.26 -26.14
C LEU A 14 -19.45 -16.45 -27.38
N THR A 15 -20.44 -15.95 -28.08
CA THR A 15 -20.21 -14.97 -29.17
C THR A 15 -19.69 -13.66 -28.61
N GLY A 16 -18.91 -12.89 -29.38
CA GLY A 16 -18.08 -11.76 -28.93
C GLY A 16 -18.73 -10.77 -27.95
N PHE A 17 -20.04 -10.52 -28.04
CA PHE A 17 -20.76 -9.65 -27.09
C PHE A 17 -21.04 -10.33 -25.75
N GLN A 18 -21.31 -11.62 -25.76
CA GLN A 18 -21.54 -12.42 -24.54
C GLN A 18 -20.27 -12.62 -23.72
N TRP A 19 -19.10 -12.58 -24.36
CA TRP A 19 -17.79 -12.58 -23.67
C TRP A 19 -17.62 -11.39 -22.73
N ILE A 20 -18.08 -10.21 -23.15
CA ILE A 20 -17.94 -8.98 -22.34
C ILE A 20 -18.88 -9.02 -21.13
N GLU A 21 -20.09 -9.57 -21.28
CA GLU A 21 -21.04 -9.73 -20.16
C GLU A 21 -20.70 -10.88 -19.22
N ALA A 22 -20.13 -11.97 -19.73
CA ALA A 22 -19.80 -13.17 -18.94
C ALA A 22 -18.61 -12.96 -17.99
N LEU A 23 -17.74 -11.99 -18.28
CA LEU A 23 -16.53 -11.67 -17.50
C LEU A 23 -16.67 -10.36 -16.73
N THR A 24 -17.86 -10.08 -16.18
CA THR A 24 -18.00 -8.96 -15.27
C THR A 24 -17.14 -9.17 -14.01
N PRO A 25 -16.68 -8.09 -13.36
CA PRO A 25 -15.94 -8.19 -12.11
C PRO A 25 -16.65 -9.06 -11.05
N GLU A 26 -17.98 -8.97 -10.98
CA GLU A 26 -18.81 -9.79 -10.07
C GLU A 26 -18.71 -11.30 -10.40
N ARG A 27 -18.74 -11.62 -11.68
CA ARG A 27 -18.64 -13.02 -12.13
C ARG A 27 -17.26 -13.61 -11.82
N VAL A 28 -16.20 -12.82 -11.99
CA VAL A 28 -14.84 -13.23 -11.64
C VAL A 28 -14.74 -13.54 -10.14
N VAL A 29 -15.31 -12.69 -9.29
CA VAL A 29 -15.33 -12.88 -7.83
C VAL A 29 -16.13 -14.15 -7.47
N GLN A 30 -17.29 -14.37 -8.08
CA GLN A 30 -18.12 -15.57 -7.87
C GLN A 30 -17.39 -16.86 -8.29
N LEU A 31 -16.70 -16.84 -9.43
CA LEU A 31 -15.92 -17.99 -9.91
C LEU A 31 -14.76 -18.30 -8.95
N SER A 32 -14.03 -17.26 -8.50
CA SER A 32 -12.96 -17.44 -7.51
C SER A 32 -13.49 -18.05 -6.21
N ALA A 33 -14.59 -17.53 -5.68
CA ALA A 33 -15.25 -18.08 -4.50
C ALA A 33 -15.67 -19.54 -4.68
N SER A 34 -16.21 -19.89 -5.84
CA SER A 34 -16.63 -21.25 -6.19
C SER A 34 -15.42 -22.20 -6.24
N LEU A 35 -14.32 -21.79 -6.88
CA LEU A 35 -13.10 -22.60 -6.96
C LEU A 35 -12.51 -22.87 -5.58
N LEU A 36 -12.40 -21.85 -4.73
CA LEU A 36 -11.90 -21.99 -3.36
C LEU A 36 -12.83 -22.88 -2.50
N SER A 37 -14.15 -22.73 -2.65
CA SER A 37 -15.10 -23.59 -1.95
C SER A 37 -14.94 -25.06 -2.36
N LYS A 38 -14.81 -25.32 -3.65
CA LYS A 38 -14.53 -26.67 -4.18
C LYS A 38 -13.17 -27.20 -3.74
N GLY A 39 -12.15 -26.34 -3.67
CA GLY A 39 -10.83 -26.68 -3.12
C GLY A 39 -10.94 -27.17 -1.68
N ARG A 40 -11.61 -26.37 -0.82
CA ARG A 40 -11.84 -26.73 0.60
C ARG A 40 -12.66 -28.03 0.77
N GLN A 41 -13.52 -28.36 -0.18
CA GLN A 41 -14.25 -29.62 -0.23
C GLN A 41 -13.44 -30.80 -0.84
N GLY A 42 -12.23 -30.55 -1.30
CA GLY A 42 -11.38 -31.54 -1.95
C GLY A 42 -11.81 -31.94 -3.37
N THR A 43 -12.81 -31.24 -3.96
CA THR A 43 -13.35 -31.53 -5.30
C THR A 43 -12.65 -30.73 -6.41
N CYS A 44 -11.82 -29.74 -6.06
CA CYS A 44 -10.96 -29.00 -6.97
C CYS A 44 -9.52 -29.04 -6.46
N GLN A 45 -8.61 -29.63 -7.24
CA GLN A 45 -7.23 -29.88 -6.84
C GLN A 45 -6.26 -29.50 -7.96
N ILE A 46 -5.07 -29.02 -7.59
CA ILE A 46 -3.92 -28.82 -8.47
C ILE A 46 -2.80 -29.75 -7.96
N ASN A 47 -2.31 -30.65 -8.81
CA ASN A 47 -1.29 -31.64 -8.44
C ASN A 47 -1.65 -32.45 -7.18
N GLY A 48 -2.93 -32.80 -7.00
CA GLY A 48 -3.42 -33.55 -5.84
C GLY A 48 -3.56 -32.74 -4.54
N GLN A 49 -3.32 -31.44 -4.56
CA GLN A 49 -3.51 -30.53 -3.43
C GLN A 49 -4.76 -29.68 -3.64
N PRO A 50 -5.52 -29.36 -2.58
CA PRO A 50 -6.65 -28.45 -2.68
C PRO A 50 -6.24 -27.10 -3.22
N VAL A 51 -7.09 -26.50 -4.09
CA VAL A 51 -6.88 -25.15 -4.60
C VAL A 51 -7.01 -24.14 -3.46
N LEU A 52 -5.98 -23.29 -3.29
CA LEU A 52 -5.91 -22.21 -2.33
C LEU A 52 -5.87 -20.84 -3.03
N GLU A 53 -5.96 -19.76 -2.26
CA GLU A 53 -5.97 -18.38 -2.73
C GLU A 53 -4.73 -18.04 -3.58
N ASN A 54 -3.55 -18.48 -3.16
CA ASN A 54 -2.27 -18.26 -3.85
C ASN A 54 -2.12 -19.03 -5.18
N ASP A 55 -2.96 -20.03 -5.43
CA ASP A 55 -2.99 -20.77 -6.69
C ASP A 55 -3.78 -20.02 -7.78
N LEU A 56 -4.54 -18.99 -7.39
CA LEU A 56 -5.37 -18.23 -8.30
C LEU A 56 -4.67 -16.93 -8.76
N CYS A 57 -4.64 -16.73 -10.07
CA CYS A 57 -4.19 -15.49 -10.67
C CYS A 57 -5.20 -15.01 -11.71
N ILE A 58 -5.66 -13.76 -11.58
CA ILE A 58 -6.61 -13.14 -12.48
C ILE A 58 -5.88 -12.18 -13.40
N LEU A 59 -5.97 -12.38 -14.69
CA LEU A 59 -5.42 -11.48 -15.69
C LEU A 59 -6.50 -10.52 -16.19
N VAL A 60 -6.22 -9.22 -16.14
CA VAL A 60 -7.14 -8.17 -16.58
C VAL A 60 -6.49 -7.24 -17.61
N GLN A 61 -7.32 -6.60 -18.44
CA GLN A 61 -6.82 -5.66 -19.44
C GLN A 61 -6.47 -4.30 -18.84
N SER A 62 -7.15 -3.86 -17.76
CA SER A 62 -7.00 -2.52 -17.21
C SER A 62 -6.87 -2.50 -15.69
N ARG A 63 -6.18 -1.46 -15.18
CA ARG A 63 -6.08 -1.16 -13.75
C ARG A 63 -7.46 -0.89 -13.13
N ALA A 64 -8.37 -0.24 -13.89
CA ALA A 64 -9.72 0.05 -13.43
C ALA A 64 -10.53 -1.23 -13.18
N THR A 65 -10.38 -2.24 -14.04
CA THR A 65 -11.02 -3.56 -13.86
C THR A 65 -10.43 -4.28 -12.64
N ALA A 66 -9.10 -4.22 -12.45
CA ALA A 66 -8.45 -4.78 -11.26
C ALA A 66 -9.00 -4.18 -9.96
N ALA A 67 -9.09 -2.84 -9.90
CA ALA A 67 -9.64 -2.14 -8.74
C ALA A 67 -11.09 -2.51 -8.45
N LYS A 68 -11.93 -2.67 -9.48
CA LYS A 68 -13.32 -3.12 -9.32
C LYS A 68 -13.40 -4.54 -8.75
N ILE A 69 -12.61 -5.48 -9.28
CA ILE A 69 -12.57 -6.86 -8.78
C ILE A 69 -12.12 -6.88 -7.32
N LYS A 70 -11.05 -6.16 -6.97
CA LYS A 70 -10.57 -6.04 -5.58
C LYS A 70 -11.69 -5.53 -4.67
N HIS A 71 -12.31 -4.41 -5.00
CA HIS A 71 -13.38 -3.81 -4.20
C HIS A 71 -14.60 -4.74 -4.01
N ILE A 72 -15.01 -5.44 -5.07
CA ILE A 72 -16.11 -6.42 -4.96
C ILE A 72 -15.67 -7.60 -4.09
N GLY A 73 -14.46 -8.12 -4.30
CA GLY A 73 -13.91 -9.23 -3.53
C GLY A 73 -13.84 -8.95 -2.03
N GLU A 74 -13.44 -7.75 -1.63
CA GLU A 74 -13.42 -7.30 -0.23
C GLU A 74 -14.81 -7.42 0.43
N ARG A 75 -15.88 -7.06 -0.30
CA ARG A 75 -17.26 -7.20 0.18
C ARG A 75 -17.69 -8.65 0.40
N TYR A 76 -17.05 -9.61 -0.28
CA TYR A 76 -17.28 -11.05 -0.14
C TYR A 76 -16.25 -11.74 0.77
N GLY A 77 -15.36 -10.97 1.41
CA GLY A 77 -14.32 -11.49 2.30
C GLY A 77 -13.23 -12.28 1.56
N LEU A 78 -13.05 -12.05 0.26
CA LEU A 78 -12.00 -12.68 -0.54
C LEU A 78 -10.77 -11.80 -0.61
N PRO A 79 -9.57 -12.32 -0.28
CA PRO A 79 -8.34 -11.56 -0.22
C PRO A 79 -7.74 -11.37 -1.62
N PHE A 80 -8.30 -10.47 -2.42
CA PHE A 80 -7.73 -10.11 -3.71
C PHE A 80 -6.58 -9.11 -3.54
N HIS A 81 -5.44 -9.44 -4.13
CA HIS A 81 -4.30 -8.54 -4.21
C HIS A 81 -4.01 -8.16 -5.67
N TYR A 82 -4.08 -6.87 -5.97
CA TYR A 82 -3.65 -6.32 -7.26
C TYR A 82 -2.21 -5.83 -7.14
N GLN A 83 -1.30 -6.55 -7.83
CA GLN A 83 0.09 -6.12 -7.92
C GLN A 83 0.16 -4.86 -8.79
N ASN A 84 0.06 -3.72 -8.15
CA ASN A 84 0.22 -2.45 -8.81
C ASN A 84 1.72 -2.13 -8.89
N LYS A 85 2.25 -1.89 -10.12
CA LYS A 85 3.58 -1.30 -10.31
C LYS A 85 3.57 0.21 -10.00
N ALA A 86 2.61 0.68 -9.16
CA ALA A 86 2.64 2.05 -8.70
C ALA A 86 3.89 2.27 -7.85
N ARG A 87 4.45 3.46 -7.96
CA ARG A 87 5.56 3.86 -7.08
C ARG A 87 5.04 3.97 -5.65
N VAL A 88 5.79 3.44 -4.71
CA VAL A 88 5.46 3.52 -3.27
C VAL A 88 5.25 4.96 -2.81
N PHE A 89 6.02 5.90 -3.36
CA PHE A 89 5.95 7.31 -2.99
C PHE A 89 4.71 8.06 -3.51
N THR A 90 3.95 7.50 -4.46
CA THR A 90 2.72 8.17 -4.96
C THR A 90 1.50 7.94 -4.06
N HIS A 91 1.63 7.05 -3.08
CA HIS A 91 0.58 6.79 -2.11
C HIS A 91 0.33 7.99 -1.17
N ARG A 92 -0.91 8.11 -0.65
CA ARG A 92 -1.31 9.22 0.25
C ARG A 92 -0.37 9.37 1.46
N ILE A 93 0.07 8.26 2.04
CA ILE A 93 0.94 8.24 3.22
C ILE A 93 2.30 8.92 2.96
N SER A 94 2.76 8.87 1.72
CA SER A 94 3.97 9.59 1.31
C SER A 94 3.78 11.11 1.31
N ARG A 95 2.56 11.60 1.01
CA ARG A 95 2.25 13.04 1.11
C ARG A 95 2.17 13.49 2.56
N ASP A 96 1.63 12.65 3.45
CA ASP A 96 1.61 12.91 4.88
C ASP A 96 3.04 13.05 5.43
N MET A 97 3.97 12.22 4.92
CA MET A 97 5.40 12.34 5.25
C MET A 97 6.02 13.67 4.82
N VAL A 98 5.62 14.23 3.68
CA VAL A 98 6.10 15.56 3.28
C VAL A 98 5.73 16.60 4.34
N SER A 99 4.48 16.62 4.79
CA SER A 99 4.02 17.55 5.83
C SER A 99 4.81 17.38 7.14
N ILE A 100 5.10 16.14 7.54
CA ILE A 100 5.89 15.85 8.74
C ILE A 100 7.33 16.34 8.59
N LEU A 101 7.99 16.09 7.45
CA LEU A 101 9.35 16.52 7.19
C LEU A 101 9.47 18.05 7.12
N GLU A 102 8.49 18.73 6.53
CA GLU A 102 8.42 20.20 6.54
C GLU A 102 8.26 20.76 7.95
N ALA A 103 7.47 20.09 8.82
CA ALA A 103 7.33 20.49 10.22
C ALA A 103 8.60 20.20 11.05
N ILE A 104 9.30 19.10 10.79
CA ILE A 104 10.63 18.85 11.41
C ILE A 104 11.62 19.93 10.99
N ALA A 105 11.61 20.36 9.72
CA ALA A 105 12.48 21.41 9.24
C ALA A 105 12.16 22.77 9.88
N ASN A 106 10.89 23.04 10.18
CA ASN A 106 10.41 24.32 10.67
C ASN A 106 9.40 24.14 11.83
N PRO A 107 9.81 23.62 12.99
CA PRO A 107 8.87 23.33 14.09
C PRO A 107 8.36 24.58 14.81
N ASP A 108 8.91 25.74 14.48
CA ASP A 108 8.42 27.07 14.93
C ASP A 108 7.26 27.58 14.08
N ASP A 109 7.04 27.03 12.88
CA ASP A 109 5.93 27.36 11.98
C ASP A 109 4.68 26.59 12.39
N LEU A 110 3.77 27.25 13.09
CA LEU A 110 2.52 26.66 13.57
C LEU A 110 1.64 26.08 12.45
N GLY A 111 1.67 26.68 11.25
CA GLY A 111 0.94 26.17 10.09
C GLY A 111 1.44 24.81 9.64
N LYS A 112 2.77 24.65 9.54
CA LYS A 112 3.42 23.39 9.18
C LYS A 112 3.22 22.33 10.27
N VAL A 113 3.39 22.72 11.53
CA VAL A 113 3.15 21.84 12.68
C VAL A 113 1.70 21.34 12.69
N THR A 114 0.73 22.25 12.50
CA THR A 114 -0.70 21.89 12.41
C THR A 114 -0.95 20.90 11.28
N SER A 115 -0.38 21.15 10.09
CA SER A 115 -0.52 20.25 8.95
C SER A 115 0.05 18.86 9.22
N ALA A 116 1.21 18.77 9.85
CA ALA A 116 1.83 17.50 10.22
C ALA A 116 1.02 16.75 11.28
N VAL A 117 0.64 17.45 12.36
CA VAL A 117 -0.09 16.85 13.48
C VAL A 117 -1.47 16.36 13.08
N ALA A 118 -2.10 16.99 12.09
CA ALA A 118 -3.38 16.57 11.52
C ALA A 118 -3.28 15.31 10.62
N THR A 119 -2.06 14.85 10.29
CA THR A 119 -1.92 13.63 9.47
C THR A 119 -2.23 12.38 10.28
N PRO A 120 -2.72 11.30 9.65
CA PRO A 120 -2.89 10.00 10.30
C PRO A 120 -1.61 9.46 10.94
N LEU A 121 -0.44 9.82 10.41
CA LEU A 121 0.87 9.41 10.92
C LEU A 121 1.18 9.99 12.30
N MET A 122 0.80 11.25 12.56
CA MET A 122 0.93 11.86 13.87
C MET A 122 -0.27 11.55 14.78
N GLY A 123 -1.42 11.24 14.19
CA GLY A 123 -2.59 10.64 14.83
C GLY A 123 -3.34 11.54 15.79
N PHE A 124 -3.37 12.80 15.50
CA PHE A 124 -4.19 13.70 16.26
C PHE A 124 -5.61 13.76 15.66
N GLU A 125 -6.56 13.13 16.34
CA GLU A 125 -7.96 13.13 15.92
C GLU A 125 -8.68 14.36 16.49
N LEU A 126 -8.77 15.42 15.71
CA LEU A 126 -9.68 16.52 15.97
C LEU A 126 -10.63 16.74 14.79
N ASN A 127 -11.90 16.93 15.13
CA ASN A 127 -12.95 17.20 14.16
C ASN A 127 -12.76 18.54 13.41
N HIS A 128 -11.87 19.41 13.91
CA HIS A 128 -11.59 20.71 13.29
C HIS A 128 -10.12 21.12 13.45
N PRO A 129 -9.35 21.28 12.34
CA PRO A 129 -7.92 21.60 12.39
C PRO A 129 -7.59 22.90 13.15
N GLY A 130 -8.48 23.91 13.14
CA GLY A 130 -8.26 25.17 13.84
C GLY A 130 -8.23 25.06 15.37
N LEU A 131 -8.77 23.98 15.93
CA LEU A 131 -8.74 23.73 17.38
C LEU A 131 -7.47 23.02 17.84
N LEU A 132 -6.64 22.55 16.90
CA LEU A 132 -5.41 21.83 17.19
C LEU A 132 -4.44 22.64 18.05
N ILE A 133 -4.23 23.91 17.68
CA ILE A 133 -3.27 24.80 18.35
C ILE A 133 -3.67 25.08 19.80
N GLU A 134 -4.94 25.12 20.10
CA GLU A 134 -5.48 25.37 21.45
C GLU A 134 -5.50 24.09 22.33
N HIS A 135 -5.28 22.91 21.72
CA HIS A 135 -5.33 21.66 22.44
C HIS A 135 -4.07 21.45 23.27
N PRO A 136 -4.17 21.08 24.58
CA PRO A 136 -3.00 20.91 25.43
C PRO A 136 -1.95 19.92 24.90
N ALA A 137 -2.35 18.87 24.18
CA ALA A 137 -1.42 17.90 23.60
C ALA A 137 -0.63 18.46 22.41
N PHE A 138 -1.05 19.56 21.79
CA PHE A 138 -0.38 20.15 20.63
C PHE A 138 1.07 20.52 20.93
N VAL A 139 1.33 21.11 22.10
CA VAL A 139 2.66 21.46 22.58
C VAL A 139 3.55 20.23 22.68
N GLY A 140 2.99 19.08 23.09
CA GLY A 140 3.71 17.82 23.14
C GLY A 140 4.17 17.36 21.78
N TYR A 141 3.28 17.38 20.77
CA TYR A 141 3.63 17.02 19.39
C TYR A 141 4.65 17.99 18.78
N GLN A 142 4.50 19.29 19.02
CA GLN A 142 5.47 20.29 18.58
C GLN A 142 6.84 20.03 19.21
N SER A 143 6.89 19.71 20.51
CA SER A 143 8.14 19.38 21.21
C SER A 143 8.83 18.14 20.60
N GLU A 144 8.07 17.13 20.18
CA GLU A 144 8.66 15.95 19.52
C GLU A 144 9.23 16.30 18.12
N LEU A 145 8.62 17.24 17.40
CA LEU A 145 9.17 17.76 16.13
C LEU A 145 10.48 18.54 16.34
N PHE A 146 10.57 19.35 17.38
CA PHE A 146 11.83 19.98 17.79
C PHE A 146 12.90 18.93 18.13
N ASN A 147 12.56 17.95 18.94
CA ASN A 147 13.46 16.85 19.29
C ASN A 147 13.95 16.10 18.05
N ALA A 148 13.08 15.84 17.08
CA ALA A 148 13.45 15.19 15.82
C ALA A 148 14.43 16.03 15.01
N ARG A 149 14.20 17.36 14.92
CA ARG A 149 15.12 18.30 14.25
C ARG A 149 16.49 18.34 14.92
N ASP A 150 16.52 18.46 16.24
CA ASP A 150 17.76 18.63 17.00
C ASP A 150 18.65 17.38 16.92
N ARG A 151 18.04 16.20 16.84
CA ARG A 151 18.73 14.91 16.70
C ARG A 151 19.02 14.51 15.26
N TRP A 152 18.52 15.27 14.28
CA TRP A 152 18.63 14.91 12.87
C TRP A 152 20.06 14.68 12.39
N LEU A 153 20.99 15.52 12.84
CA LEU A 153 22.40 15.44 12.45
C LEU A 153 23.15 14.34 13.23
N SER A 154 22.79 14.10 14.50
CA SER A 154 23.49 13.12 15.35
C SER A 154 23.03 11.70 15.07
N ASP A 155 21.72 11.48 14.97
CA ASP A 155 21.11 10.15 14.85
C ASP A 155 20.89 9.76 13.38
N GLY A 156 20.87 10.74 12.50
CA GLY A 156 20.54 10.60 11.09
C GLY A 156 19.03 10.66 10.81
N PRO A 157 18.64 10.90 9.53
CA PRO A 157 17.25 11.13 9.14
C PRO A 157 16.31 9.99 9.51
N ALA A 158 16.66 8.74 9.14
CA ALA A 158 15.82 7.58 9.35
C ALA A 158 15.57 7.28 10.85
N ALA A 159 16.62 7.39 11.68
CA ALA A 159 16.52 7.17 13.12
C ALA A 159 15.70 8.26 13.82
N SER A 160 15.82 9.52 13.38
CA SER A 160 15.04 10.64 13.90
C SER A 160 13.55 10.47 13.61
N ILE A 161 13.19 10.05 12.39
CA ILE A 161 11.81 9.75 11.99
C ILE A 161 11.27 8.55 12.79
N ALA A 162 12.04 7.46 12.88
CA ALA A 162 11.62 6.27 13.62
C ALA A 162 11.31 6.59 15.08
N ARG A 163 12.16 7.39 15.72
CA ARG A 163 11.94 7.83 17.09
C ARG A 163 10.74 8.75 17.25
N LEU A 164 10.51 9.66 16.30
CA LEU A 164 9.29 10.48 16.27
C LEU A 164 8.05 9.59 16.23
N PHE A 165 8.04 8.58 15.35
CA PHE A 165 6.91 7.65 15.23
C PHE A 165 6.71 6.79 16.48
N GLU A 166 7.79 6.38 17.15
CA GLU A 166 7.71 5.71 18.44
C GLU A 166 7.04 6.61 19.49
N ARG A 167 7.51 7.86 19.63
CA ARG A 167 6.96 8.84 20.57
C ARG A 167 5.51 9.18 20.31
N CYS A 168 5.15 9.30 19.04
CA CYS A 168 3.78 9.52 18.61
C CYS A 168 2.93 8.23 18.58
N GLN A 169 3.46 7.09 18.96
CA GLN A 169 2.78 5.78 18.93
C GLN A 169 2.15 5.45 17.57
N THR A 170 2.78 5.87 16.48
CA THR A 170 2.25 5.75 15.12
C THR A 170 1.88 4.31 14.77
N ALA A 171 2.73 3.33 15.08
CA ALA A 171 2.51 1.92 14.78
C ALA A 171 1.26 1.33 15.46
N THR A 172 0.85 1.85 16.62
CA THR A 172 -0.32 1.34 17.36
C THR A 172 -1.64 1.90 16.84
N ARG A 173 -1.59 2.95 16.02
CA ARG A 173 -2.76 3.65 15.50
C ARG A 173 -3.21 3.17 14.13
N PHE A 174 -2.34 2.48 13.40
CA PHE A 174 -2.79 1.85 12.18
C PHE A 174 -3.74 0.71 12.56
N PRO A 175 -5.01 0.76 12.12
CA PRO A 175 -5.97 -0.26 12.47
C PRO A 175 -5.51 -1.63 11.96
N ASN A 176 -5.83 -2.69 12.71
CA ASN A 176 -5.62 -4.08 12.31
C ASN A 176 -6.54 -4.48 11.13
N THR A 177 -6.79 -3.55 10.23
CA THR A 177 -7.50 -3.74 8.97
C THR A 177 -6.50 -3.97 7.85
N LEU A 178 -6.93 -4.62 6.79
CA LEU A 178 -6.07 -4.91 5.65
C LEU A 178 -5.45 -3.63 5.05
N ASP A 179 -6.23 -2.55 4.97
CA ASP A 179 -5.76 -1.27 4.43
C ASP A 179 -4.73 -0.59 5.34
N GLY A 180 -4.93 -0.62 6.65
CA GLY A 180 -3.99 -0.03 7.61
C GLY A 180 -2.65 -0.76 7.62
N LEU A 181 -2.64 -2.07 7.47
CA LEU A 181 -1.43 -2.86 7.35
C LEU A 181 -0.71 -2.58 6.01
N GLU A 182 -1.46 -2.42 4.92
CA GLU A 182 -0.91 -2.05 3.62
C GLU A 182 -0.26 -0.66 3.67
N ASP A 183 -0.93 0.34 4.22
CA ASP A 183 -0.40 1.69 4.43
C ASP A 183 0.90 1.67 5.25
N TRP A 184 0.95 0.88 6.32
CA TRP A 184 2.13 0.74 7.15
C TRP A 184 3.30 0.10 6.39
N ASN A 185 3.04 -0.99 5.67
CA ASN A 185 4.07 -1.66 4.87
C ASN A 185 4.64 -0.74 3.78
N LEU A 186 3.78 0.07 3.14
CA LEU A 186 4.20 1.07 2.17
C LEU A 186 5.08 2.15 2.80
N LEU A 187 4.70 2.64 3.99
CA LEU A 187 5.50 3.60 4.73
C LEU A 187 6.87 3.02 5.08
N MET A 188 6.94 1.77 5.56
CA MET A 188 8.21 1.12 5.89
C MET A 188 9.10 0.97 4.66
N GLN A 189 8.52 0.61 3.50
CA GLN A 189 9.27 0.53 2.24
C GLN A 189 9.78 1.91 1.80
N CYS A 190 8.98 2.96 1.93
CA CYS A 190 9.43 4.33 1.65
C CYS A 190 10.58 4.74 2.58
N LEU A 191 10.50 4.42 3.86
CA LEU A 191 11.53 4.75 4.86
C LEU A 191 12.82 3.96 4.62
N GLU A 192 12.74 2.71 4.18
CA GLU A 192 13.90 1.90 3.79
C GLU A 192 14.66 2.57 2.65
N ILE A 193 13.95 2.96 1.58
CA ILE A 193 14.55 3.66 0.42
C ILE A 193 15.14 5.00 0.87
N PHE A 194 14.41 5.75 1.68
CA PHE A 194 14.86 7.04 2.20
C PHE A 194 16.08 6.87 3.12
N GLY A 195 16.17 5.80 3.89
CA GLY A 195 17.32 5.51 4.75
C GLY A 195 18.64 5.36 3.98
N GLU A 196 18.56 4.94 2.71
CA GLU A 196 19.72 4.86 1.82
C GLU A 196 19.98 6.19 1.10
N ASP A 197 18.95 6.78 0.47
CA ASP A 197 19.07 7.95 -0.40
C ASP A 197 19.10 9.27 0.38
N GLY A 198 18.52 9.29 1.57
CA GLY A 198 18.41 10.49 2.42
C GLY A 198 19.60 10.72 3.36
N LYS A 199 20.65 9.89 3.27
CA LYS A 199 21.85 10.05 4.12
C LYS A 199 22.49 11.42 3.91
N GLY A 200 22.67 12.15 5.00
CA GLY A 200 23.32 13.45 4.98
C GLY A 200 22.43 14.63 4.55
N LEU A 201 21.18 14.38 4.16
CA LEU A 201 20.25 15.47 3.87
C LEU A 201 19.84 16.17 5.17
N SER A 202 19.78 17.51 5.12
CA SER A 202 19.10 18.30 6.16
C SER A 202 17.59 18.05 6.14
N PRO A 203 16.84 18.42 7.21
CA PRO A 203 15.39 18.21 7.24
C PRO A 203 14.66 18.84 6.05
N ILE A 204 15.08 20.03 5.62
CA ILE A 204 14.44 20.72 4.47
C ILE A 204 14.77 20.04 3.14
N GLU A 205 15.99 19.57 2.96
CA GLU A 205 16.37 18.79 1.77
C GLU A 205 15.66 17.46 1.72
N ALA A 206 15.47 16.81 2.87
CA ALA A 206 14.69 15.59 3.00
C ALA A 206 13.21 15.80 2.61
N ALA A 207 12.60 16.91 3.05
CA ALA A 207 11.24 17.27 2.65
C ALA A 207 11.13 17.48 1.13
N HIS A 208 12.08 18.20 0.53
CA HIS A 208 12.14 18.43 -0.92
C HIS A 208 12.36 17.12 -1.70
N TRP A 209 13.30 16.28 -1.23
CA TRP A 209 13.53 14.98 -1.85
C TRP A 209 12.26 14.13 -1.85
N TRP A 210 11.58 14.04 -0.70
CA TRP A 210 10.35 13.24 -0.57
C TRP A 210 9.20 13.78 -1.42
N ALA A 211 9.02 15.10 -1.43
CA ALA A 211 8.02 15.75 -2.30
C ALA A 211 8.28 15.47 -3.79
N LYS A 212 9.55 15.48 -4.21
CA LYS A 212 9.94 15.10 -5.57
C LYS A 212 9.61 13.65 -5.87
N GLN A 213 9.86 12.71 -4.95
CA GLN A 213 9.46 11.31 -5.13
C GLN A 213 7.95 11.14 -5.18
N ALA A 214 7.19 11.84 -4.32
CA ALA A 214 5.73 11.78 -4.26
C ALA A 214 5.06 12.35 -5.54
N SER A 215 5.69 13.31 -6.21
CA SER A 215 5.20 13.91 -7.45
C SER A 215 5.69 13.21 -8.73
N ASN A 216 6.60 12.24 -8.61
CA ASN A 216 7.14 11.55 -9.77
C ASN A 216 6.13 10.54 -10.32
N THR A 217 5.64 10.80 -11.54
CA THR A 217 4.65 9.97 -12.24
C THR A 217 5.26 8.96 -13.21
N GLN A 218 6.60 8.89 -13.31
CA GLN A 218 7.27 7.90 -14.15
C GLN A 218 6.99 6.48 -13.64
N ASP A 219 7.12 5.49 -14.52
CA ASP A 219 6.97 4.08 -14.13
C ASP A 219 7.95 3.73 -13.00
N ALA A 220 7.45 2.93 -12.07
CA ALA A 220 8.26 2.44 -10.97
C ALA A 220 9.34 1.50 -11.49
N ASP A 221 10.57 1.66 -11.01
CA ASP A 221 11.61 0.65 -11.09
C ASP A 221 11.38 -0.45 -10.02
N ASP A 222 12.15 -1.51 -10.06
CA ASP A 222 12.00 -2.62 -9.12
C ASP A 222 12.15 -2.20 -7.66
N ARG A 223 12.95 -1.16 -7.38
CA ARG A 223 13.21 -0.65 -6.04
C ARG A 223 12.04 0.18 -5.51
N THR A 224 11.42 0.98 -6.37
CA THR A 224 10.32 1.90 -6.03
C THR A 224 8.94 1.33 -6.31
N SER A 225 8.85 0.12 -6.84
CA SER A 225 7.58 -0.62 -6.99
C SER A 225 7.07 -1.09 -5.64
N GLN A 226 5.75 -1.02 -5.44
CA GLN A 226 5.11 -1.63 -4.28
C GLN A 226 5.47 -3.11 -4.20
N ARG A 227 6.05 -3.54 -3.07
CA ARG A 227 6.27 -4.96 -2.78
C ARG A 227 4.92 -5.61 -2.52
N SER A 228 4.64 -6.71 -3.21
CA SER A 228 3.50 -7.54 -2.85
C SER A 228 3.68 -8.07 -1.43
N PRO A 229 2.60 -8.18 -0.64
CA PRO A 229 2.66 -8.92 0.61
C PRO A 229 3.15 -10.33 0.27
N THR A 230 4.36 -10.66 0.70
CA THR A 230 4.96 -11.96 0.51
C THR A 230 4.17 -12.94 1.37
N GLU A 231 3.70 -14.06 0.77
CA GLU A 231 3.17 -15.24 1.49
C GLU A 231 1.77 -15.15 2.10
N SER A 232 1.03 -14.08 1.99
CA SER A 232 -0.38 -14.14 2.37
C SER A 232 -1.15 -14.99 1.35
N GLN A 233 -2.10 -15.79 1.82
CA GLN A 233 -3.06 -16.51 1.00
C GLN A 233 -3.96 -15.51 0.28
N VAL A 234 -3.46 -14.93 -0.82
CA VAL A 234 -4.17 -13.92 -1.60
C VAL A 234 -4.36 -14.37 -3.04
N ILE A 235 -5.50 -14.01 -3.62
CA ILE A 235 -5.79 -14.16 -5.04
C ILE A 235 -5.10 -13.02 -5.78
N ARG A 236 -4.14 -13.31 -6.63
CA ARG A 236 -3.39 -12.29 -7.36
C ARG A 236 -4.19 -11.77 -8.55
N ILE A 237 -4.18 -10.46 -8.74
CA ILE A 237 -4.70 -9.81 -9.94
C ILE A 237 -3.52 -9.14 -10.66
N ASN A 238 -3.34 -9.44 -11.94
CA ASN A 238 -2.29 -8.82 -12.76
C ASN A 238 -2.90 -8.26 -14.05
N THR A 239 -2.31 -7.20 -14.58
CA THR A 239 -2.64 -6.79 -15.95
C THR A 239 -1.89 -7.68 -16.94
N ILE A 240 -2.48 -7.91 -18.12
CA ILE A 240 -1.86 -8.69 -19.20
C ILE A 240 -0.47 -8.14 -19.54
N HIS A 241 -0.30 -6.82 -19.59
CA HIS A 241 1.00 -6.18 -19.83
C HIS A 241 1.97 -6.38 -18.66
N GLY A 242 1.49 -6.38 -17.41
CA GLY A 242 2.31 -6.60 -16.22
C GLY A 242 2.73 -8.06 -16.02
N ALA A 243 1.97 -9.00 -16.58
CA ALA A 243 2.28 -10.43 -16.54
C ALA A 243 3.32 -10.85 -17.60
N LYS A 244 3.61 -9.99 -18.58
CA LYS A 244 4.64 -10.25 -19.60
C LYS A 244 6.03 -10.18 -18.95
N GLY A 245 6.60 -11.32 -18.62
CA GLY A 245 7.90 -11.45 -17.93
C GLY A 245 7.83 -12.22 -16.62
N LEU A 246 6.70 -12.87 -16.32
CA LEU A 246 6.56 -13.82 -15.20
C LEU A 246 6.79 -15.26 -15.68
N GLU A 247 7.61 -15.47 -16.71
CA GLU A 247 8.11 -16.78 -17.15
C GLU A 247 9.30 -17.22 -16.32
#